data_5a6974290b0fa4115b9fb78793f99b89
#
_entry.id   5a6974290b0fa4115b9fb78793f99b89
#
_cell.length_a   1.000
_cell.length_b   1.000
_cell.length_c   1.000
_cell.angle_alpha   90.00
_cell.angle_beta   90.00
_cell.angle_gamma   90.00
#
_symmetry.space_group_name_H-M   'P 1'
#
loop_
_entity.id
_entity.type
_entity.pdbx_description
1 polymer ?
#
loop_
_entity_poly.entity_id
_entity_poly.type
_entity_poly.pdbx_seq_one_letter_code
_entity_poly.pdbx_strand_id
1 'polypeptide(L)'
;EIWTAGKVMYKLEQVVADHGTLIIYAPHIREVSRTWGRHIEAVGYHIREYLLAHMDRLKGVPRGVLAHLTHVRGTGMYADGVERADVNLVFATSIPQEVCRRVNVGYMDPSRIHLADYMNREDQGILFVDHAGEILHRLA
;
A
#
# COMPACT_ATOMS: atom_id res chain seq x y z
N GLU A 1 -5.49 2.73 11.21
CA GLU A 1 -5.21 3.70 10.14
C GLU A 1 -4.29 3.08 9.07
N ILE A 2 -4.34 3.58 7.82
CA ILE A 2 -3.45 3.13 6.73
C ILE A 2 -1.98 3.34 7.11
N TRP A 3 -1.64 4.42 7.81
CA TRP A 3 -0.28 4.70 8.28
C TRP A 3 0.39 3.49 8.94
N THR A 4 -0.36 2.73 9.70
CA THR A 4 0.17 1.52 10.37
C THR A 4 0.03 0.29 9.49
N ALA A 5 -1.16 0.04 8.95
CA ALA A 5 -1.43 -1.15 8.13
C ALA A 5 -0.60 -1.17 6.83
N GLY A 6 -0.36 -0.01 6.21
CA GLY A 6 0.43 0.11 4.99
C GLY A 6 1.89 -0.33 5.14
N LYS A 7 2.41 -0.41 6.36
CA LYS A 7 3.76 -0.93 6.61
C LYS A 7 3.91 -2.42 6.24
N VAL A 8 2.82 -3.14 6.08
CA VAL A 8 2.83 -4.50 5.52
C VAL A 8 3.47 -4.52 4.14
N MET A 9 3.26 -3.48 3.33
CA MET A 9 3.81 -3.40 1.98
C MET A 9 5.32 -3.59 1.97
N TYR A 10 6.10 -2.78 2.69
CA TYR A 10 7.56 -2.91 2.66
C TYR A 10 8.08 -4.20 3.32
N LYS A 11 7.24 -4.88 4.09
CA LYS A 11 7.60 -6.16 4.72
C LYS A 11 7.40 -7.35 3.79
N LEU A 12 6.49 -7.25 2.84
CA LEU A 12 6.12 -8.32 1.94
C LEU A 12 6.47 -8.05 0.47
N GLU A 13 6.79 -6.82 0.09
CA GLU A 13 7.06 -6.44 -1.29
C GLU A 13 8.03 -7.40 -2.00
N GLN A 14 9.09 -7.81 -1.32
CA GLN A 14 10.12 -8.69 -1.90
C GLN A 14 9.67 -10.13 -2.17
N VAL A 15 8.54 -10.54 -1.61
CA VAL A 15 7.98 -11.89 -1.81
C VAL A 15 6.72 -11.89 -2.68
N VAL A 16 6.27 -10.73 -3.10
CA VAL A 16 5.20 -10.60 -4.10
C VAL A 16 5.81 -10.65 -5.49
N ALA A 17 5.23 -11.46 -6.37
CA ALA A 17 5.67 -11.51 -7.77
C ALA A 17 5.49 -10.14 -8.45
N ASP A 18 6.33 -9.85 -9.45
CA ASP A 18 6.20 -8.64 -10.26
C ASP A 18 4.79 -8.57 -10.87
N HIS A 19 4.16 -7.40 -10.72
CA HIS A 19 2.75 -7.16 -11.09
C HIS A 19 1.74 -8.00 -10.31
N GLY A 20 2.17 -8.68 -9.24
CA GLY A 20 1.29 -9.37 -8.30
C GLY A 20 0.45 -8.39 -7.48
N THR A 21 -0.52 -8.93 -6.77
CA THR A 21 -1.42 -8.14 -5.92
C THR A 21 -1.19 -8.45 -4.45
N LEU A 22 -0.93 -7.42 -3.66
CA LEU A 22 -0.93 -7.48 -2.20
C LEU A 22 -2.25 -6.95 -1.68
N ILE A 23 -3.07 -7.82 -1.08
CA ILE A 23 -4.31 -7.43 -0.41
C ILE A 23 -4.03 -7.32 1.08
N ILE A 24 -4.17 -6.13 1.64
CA ILE A 24 -4.08 -5.89 3.09
C ILE A 24 -5.51 -5.95 3.66
N TYR A 25 -5.83 -7.04 4.35
CA TYR A 25 -7.11 -7.20 5.02
C TYR A 25 -7.11 -6.50 6.38
N ALA A 26 -7.75 -5.34 6.42
CA ALA A 26 -7.81 -4.48 7.60
C ALA A 26 -9.23 -3.88 7.76
N PRO A 27 -10.25 -4.71 8.05
CA PRO A 27 -11.65 -4.30 8.05
C PRO A 27 -11.99 -3.28 9.14
N HIS A 28 -11.17 -3.21 10.19
CA HIS A 28 -11.39 -2.34 11.36
C HIS A 28 -10.81 -0.93 11.20
N ILE A 29 -9.96 -0.67 10.19
CA ILE A 29 -9.40 0.68 9.98
C ILE A 29 -10.41 1.58 9.26
N ARG A 30 -10.47 2.85 9.68
CA ARG A 30 -11.48 3.82 9.22
C ARG A 30 -10.90 5.16 8.79
N GLU A 31 -9.59 5.35 8.93
CA GLU A 31 -8.92 6.61 8.61
C GLU A 31 -7.54 6.37 7.98
N VAL A 32 -7.09 7.31 7.18
CA VAL A 32 -5.76 7.27 6.55
C VAL A 32 -4.67 7.43 7.59
N SER A 33 -4.71 8.51 8.37
CA SER A 33 -3.86 8.73 9.54
C SER A 33 -4.42 9.86 10.38
N ARG A 34 -4.44 9.67 11.68
CA ARG A 34 -4.87 10.71 12.63
C ARG A 34 -3.93 11.91 12.63
N THR A 35 -2.64 11.68 12.55
CA THR A 35 -1.61 12.73 12.63
C THR A 35 -1.28 13.31 11.25
N TRP A 36 -1.15 12.45 10.24
CA TRP A 36 -0.58 12.82 8.94
C TRP A 36 -1.60 12.77 7.79
N GLY A 37 -2.87 12.45 8.10
CA GLY A 37 -3.92 12.25 7.10
C GLY A 37 -4.01 13.39 6.10
N ARG A 38 -3.98 14.65 6.56
CA ARG A 38 -4.03 15.83 5.68
C ARG A 38 -2.91 15.86 4.64
N HIS A 39 -1.69 15.51 5.03
CA HIS A 39 -0.56 15.47 4.09
C HIS A 39 -0.68 14.31 3.11
N ILE A 40 -1.09 13.14 3.61
CA ILE A 40 -1.25 11.94 2.79
C ILE A 40 -2.38 12.13 1.78
N GLU A 41 -3.51 12.70 2.19
CA GLU A 41 -4.64 12.95 1.30
C GLU A 41 -4.37 14.02 0.25
N ALA A 42 -3.46 14.96 0.56
CA ALA A 42 -3.05 15.99 -0.38
C ALA A 42 -2.06 15.47 -1.44
N VAL A 43 -1.23 14.50 -1.11
CA VAL A 43 -0.18 13.96 -1.99
C VAL A 43 -0.59 12.65 -2.64
N GLY A 44 -1.08 11.70 -1.85
CA GLY A 44 -1.30 10.30 -2.22
C GLY A 44 -0.05 9.43 -1.98
N TYR A 45 -0.25 8.11 -2.01
CA TYR A 45 0.84 7.14 -1.97
C TYR A 45 1.43 6.98 -3.36
N HIS A 46 2.71 7.24 -3.49
CA HIS A 46 3.43 7.18 -4.76
C HIS A 46 4.77 6.50 -4.60
N ILE A 47 5.26 5.90 -5.68
CA ILE A 47 6.62 5.37 -5.74
C ILE A 47 7.64 6.50 -5.60
N ARG A 48 8.86 6.12 -5.20
CA ARG A 48 9.95 7.08 -4.96
C ARG A 48 10.24 7.98 -6.17
N GLU A 49 10.30 7.41 -7.35
CA GLU A 49 10.62 8.10 -8.60
C GLU A 49 9.60 9.18 -8.94
N TYR A 50 8.31 8.93 -8.68
CA TYR A 50 7.26 9.93 -8.82
C TYR A 50 7.48 11.11 -7.86
N LEU A 51 7.73 10.82 -6.57
CA LEU A 51 7.93 11.89 -5.58
C LEU A 51 9.19 12.70 -5.89
N LEU A 52 10.28 12.06 -6.31
CA LEU A 52 11.52 12.75 -6.72
C LEU A 52 11.29 13.69 -7.91
N ALA A 53 10.51 13.27 -8.89
CA ALA A 53 10.16 14.11 -10.05
C ALA A 53 9.28 15.33 -9.67
N HIS A 54 8.62 15.29 -8.51
CA HIS A 54 7.70 16.36 -8.09
C HIS A 54 8.13 17.07 -6.80
N MET A 55 9.39 16.94 -6.38
CA MET A 55 9.90 17.49 -5.11
C MET A 55 9.62 18.98 -4.93
N ASP A 56 9.59 19.77 -6.00
CA ASP A 56 9.28 21.20 -5.92
C ASP A 56 7.88 21.49 -5.38
N ARG A 57 6.92 20.62 -5.68
CA ARG A 57 5.53 20.71 -5.21
C ARG A 57 5.35 20.20 -3.78
N LEU A 58 6.34 19.47 -3.25
CA LEU A 58 6.28 18.76 -1.98
C LEU A 58 7.04 19.45 -0.84
N LYS A 59 7.53 20.67 -1.06
CA LYS A 59 8.38 21.43 -0.11
C LYS A 59 7.77 21.60 1.29
N GLY A 60 6.45 21.60 1.42
CA GLY A 60 5.74 21.75 2.70
C GLY A 60 5.41 20.41 3.38
N VAL A 61 5.75 19.27 2.80
CA VAL A 61 5.44 17.95 3.34
C VAL A 61 6.62 17.45 4.20
N PRO A 62 6.38 17.01 5.44
CA PRO A 62 7.45 16.46 6.29
C PRO A 62 8.16 15.26 5.61
N ARG A 63 9.48 15.23 5.67
CA ARG A 63 10.28 14.16 5.03
C ARG A 63 9.91 12.76 5.47
N GLY A 64 9.57 12.58 6.76
CA GLY A 64 9.09 11.30 7.28
C GLY A 64 7.78 10.84 6.65
N VAL A 65 6.89 11.80 6.29
CA VAL A 65 5.67 11.48 5.54
C VAL A 65 6.03 11.04 4.12
N LEU A 66 6.89 11.78 3.42
CA LEU A 66 7.32 11.40 2.06
C LEU A 66 7.95 10.01 2.03
N ALA A 67 8.83 9.68 2.99
CA ALA A 67 9.40 8.35 3.11
C ALA A 67 8.31 7.27 3.33
N HIS A 68 7.34 7.55 4.19
CA HIS A 68 6.22 6.63 4.40
C HIS A 68 5.39 6.42 3.13
N LEU A 69 5.12 7.47 2.36
CA LEU A 69 4.35 7.36 1.12
C LEU A 69 5.00 6.37 0.14
N THR A 70 6.32 6.43 -0.01
CA THR A 70 7.06 5.49 -0.88
C THR A 70 7.04 4.06 -0.33
N HIS A 71 7.21 3.88 0.97
CA HIS A 71 7.20 2.56 1.59
C HIS A 71 5.86 1.85 1.46
N VAL A 72 4.76 2.59 1.45
CA VAL A 72 3.42 2.01 1.26
C VAL A 72 3.14 1.72 -0.21
N ARG A 73 3.64 2.55 -1.14
CA ARG A 73 3.43 2.33 -2.58
C ARG A 73 4.40 1.31 -3.18
N GLY A 74 5.61 1.18 -2.59
CA GLY A 74 6.65 0.26 -3.01
C GLY A 74 7.50 0.78 -4.16
N THR A 75 8.17 -0.16 -4.84
CA THR A 75 9.01 0.10 -6.01
C THR A 75 8.20 0.19 -7.30
N GLY A 76 8.83 0.67 -8.35
CA GLY A 76 8.20 0.82 -9.65
C GLY A 76 8.97 1.75 -10.58
N MET A 77 8.32 2.19 -11.64
CA MET A 77 8.87 3.10 -12.64
C MET A 77 7.97 4.32 -12.84
N TYR A 78 8.61 5.48 -12.99
CA TYR A 78 7.94 6.71 -13.44
C TYR A 78 8.58 7.21 -14.71
N ALA A 79 7.87 7.13 -15.83
CA ALA A 79 8.36 7.55 -17.14
C ALA A 79 7.21 8.15 -17.96
N ASP A 80 7.52 9.18 -18.75
CA ASP A 80 6.56 9.85 -19.65
C ASP A 80 5.27 10.33 -18.93
N GLY A 81 5.41 10.75 -17.66
CA GLY A 81 4.28 11.20 -16.84
C GLY A 81 3.39 10.06 -16.30
N VAL A 82 3.79 8.82 -16.49
CA VAL A 82 3.04 7.63 -16.03
C VAL A 82 3.78 6.92 -14.91
N GLU A 83 3.09 6.72 -13.80
CA GLU A 83 3.55 5.91 -12.67
C GLU A 83 3.08 4.46 -12.82
N ARG A 84 3.99 3.52 -12.67
CA ARG A 84 3.72 2.08 -12.63
C ARG A 84 4.43 1.49 -11.43
N ALA A 85 3.66 1.05 -10.43
CA ALA A 85 4.20 0.30 -9.30
C ALA A 85 4.36 -1.17 -9.67
N ASP A 86 5.37 -1.82 -9.11
CA ASP A 86 5.65 -3.25 -9.35
C ASP A 86 4.61 -4.16 -8.68
N VAL A 87 4.02 -3.70 -7.59
CA VAL A 87 2.99 -4.42 -6.84
C VAL A 87 1.66 -3.66 -6.87
N ASN A 88 0.58 -4.36 -7.17
CA ASN A 88 -0.77 -3.84 -7.06
C ASN A 88 -1.23 -3.89 -5.60
N LEU A 89 -1.28 -2.74 -4.93
CA LEU A 89 -1.68 -2.63 -3.52
C LEU A 89 -3.18 -2.40 -3.39
N VAL A 90 -3.85 -3.27 -2.65
CA VAL A 90 -5.28 -3.19 -2.36
C VAL A 90 -5.53 -3.25 -0.86
N PHE A 91 -6.35 -2.34 -0.34
CA PHE A 91 -6.84 -2.40 1.04
C PHE A 91 -8.27 -2.93 1.06
N ALA A 92 -8.48 -4.04 1.78
CA ALA A 92 -9.81 -4.48 2.16
C ALA A 92 -10.14 -3.85 3.52
N THR A 93 -10.90 -2.75 3.50
CA THR A 93 -11.00 -1.81 4.62
C THR A 93 -12.37 -1.16 4.72
N SER A 94 -12.71 -0.64 5.91
CA SER A 94 -13.88 0.21 6.13
C SER A 94 -13.67 1.69 5.77
N ILE A 95 -12.49 2.06 5.26
CA ILE A 95 -12.27 3.40 4.70
C ILE A 95 -13.08 3.52 3.39
N PRO A 96 -13.79 4.63 3.15
CA PRO A 96 -14.55 4.81 1.92
C PRO A 96 -13.69 4.65 0.66
N GLN A 97 -14.25 4.02 -0.37
CA GLN A 97 -13.55 3.77 -1.63
C GLN A 97 -12.98 5.03 -2.27
N GLU A 98 -13.71 6.14 -2.21
CA GLU A 98 -13.26 7.42 -2.76
C GLU A 98 -12.05 7.99 -2.02
N VAL A 99 -11.91 7.70 -0.72
CA VAL A 99 -10.71 8.07 0.06
C VAL A 99 -9.53 7.22 -0.38
N CYS A 100 -9.70 5.90 -0.50
CA CYS A 100 -8.65 5.01 -1.00
C CYS A 100 -8.18 5.44 -2.38
N ARG A 101 -9.09 5.77 -3.29
CA ARG A 101 -8.77 6.28 -4.64
C ARG A 101 -7.99 7.59 -4.57
N ARG A 102 -8.42 8.53 -3.71
CA ARG A 102 -7.74 9.84 -3.54
C ARG A 102 -6.32 9.68 -3.04
N VAL A 103 -6.05 8.72 -2.17
CA VAL A 103 -4.70 8.44 -1.69
C VAL A 103 -3.94 7.42 -2.54
N ASN A 104 -4.42 7.11 -3.74
CA ASN A 104 -3.77 6.24 -4.74
C ASN A 104 -3.49 4.82 -4.25
N VAL A 105 -4.45 4.21 -3.56
CA VAL A 105 -4.44 2.77 -3.23
C VAL A 105 -5.71 2.09 -3.72
N GLY A 106 -5.61 0.80 -4.03
CA GLY A 106 -6.76 -0.02 -4.40
C GLY A 106 -7.71 -0.22 -3.21
N TYR A 107 -8.98 -0.43 -3.50
CA TYR A 107 -10.02 -0.69 -2.52
C TYR A 107 -10.71 -2.03 -2.81
N MET A 108 -11.03 -2.74 -1.74
CA MET A 108 -11.90 -3.90 -1.75
C MET A 108 -12.84 -3.83 -0.53
N ASP A 109 -14.11 -4.18 -0.74
CA ASP A 109 -15.05 -4.32 0.37
C ASP A 109 -14.61 -5.51 1.25
N PRO A 110 -14.30 -5.30 2.53
CA PRO A 110 -13.82 -6.38 3.39
C PRO A 110 -14.84 -7.48 3.62
N SER A 111 -16.13 -7.21 3.46
CA SER A 111 -17.20 -8.23 3.57
C SER A 111 -17.15 -9.28 2.46
N ARG A 112 -16.44 -9.00 1.35
CA ARG A 112 -16.25 -9.91 0.22
C ARG A 112 -15.06 -10.85 0.40
N ILE A 113 -14.28 -10.70 1.47
CA ILE A 113 -13.14 -11.54 1.77
C ILE A 113 -13.56 -12.62 2.77
N HIS A 114 -13.44 -13.86 2.34
CA HIS A 114 -13.51 -15.03 3.22
C HIS A 114 -12.09 -15.56 3.36
N LEU A 115 -11.47 -15.39 4.52
CA LEU A 115 -10.05 -15.71 4.73
C LEU A 115 -9.70 -17.15 4.35
N ALA A 116 -10.62 -18.10 4.57
CA ALA A 116 -10.44 -19.51 4.20
C ALA A 116 -10.20 -19.70 2.69
N ASP A 117 -10.66 -18.79 1.84
CA ASP A 117 -10.46 -18.89 0.39
C ASP A 117 -9.02 -18.56 -0.03
N TYR A 118 -8.23 -18.01 0.87
CA TYR A 118 -6.83 -17.59 0.62
C TYR A 118 -5.81 -18.48 1.34
N MET A 119 -6.24 -19.32 2.28
CA MET A 119 -5.34 -20.14 3.09
C MET A 119 -4.97 -21.44 2.36
N ASN A 120 -3.71 -21.88 2.51
CA ASN A 120 -3.18 -23.11 1.91
C ASN A 120 -3.39 -23.18 0.38
N ARG A 121 -3.06 -22.08 -0.31
CA ARG A 121 -3.19 -21.93 -1.77
C ARG A 121 -1.86 -21.56 -2.44
N GLU A 122 -0.74 -21.91 -1.83
CA GLU A 122 0.59 -21.59 -2.34
C GLU A 122 0.84 -22.23 -3.72
N ASP A 123 0.27 -23.39 -3.97
CA ASP A 123 0.27 -24.08 -5.27
C ASP A 123 -0.45 -23.30 -6.38
N GLN A 124 -1.32 -22.37 -5.99
CA GLN A 124 -2.04 -21.45 -6.89
C GLN A 124 -1.43 -20.04 -6.93
N GLY A 125 -0.25 -19.87 -6.34
CA GLY A 125 0.44 -18.58 -6.26
C GLY A 125 -0.19 -17.61 -5.26
N ILE A 126 -0.98 -18.10 -4.28
CA ILE A 126 -1.58 -17.27 -3.23
C ILE A 126 -0.86 -17.58 -1.91
N LEU A 127 -0.18 -16.58 -1.36
CA LEU A 127 0.44 -16.65 -0.04
C LEU A 127 -0.44 -15.92 0.98
N PHE A 128 -0.96 -16.64 1.95
CA PHE A 128 -1.65 -16.06 3.10
C PHE A 128 -0.65 -15.82 4.23
N VAL A 129 -0.57 -14.59 4.72
CA VAL A 129 0.33 -14.20 5.81
C VAL A 129 -0.49 -13.62 6.95
N ASP A 130 -0.55 -14.36 8.05
CA ASP A 130 -1.12 -13.85 9.29
C ASP A 130 -0.11 -12.93 10.00
N HIS A 131 -0.60 -11.95 10.74
CA HIS A 131 0.24 -10.95 11.44
C HIS A 131 1.31 -10.28 10.56
N ALA A 132 1.00 -10.06 9.28
CA ALA A 132 1.92 -9.55 8.25
C ALA A 132 2.66 -8.26 8.62
N GLY A 133 2.14 -7.47 9.57
CA GLY A 133 2.79 -6.26 10.08
C GLY A 133 3.98 -6.51 11.02
N GLU A 134 4.24 -7.75 11.45
CA GLU A 134 5.21 -8.05 12.51
C GLU A 134 6.52 -8.61 11.95
N ILE A 135 6.50 -9.35 10.85
CA ILE A 135 7.64 -10.10 10.31
C ILE A 135 8.03 -9.59 8.92
N LEU A 136 9.33 -9.33 8.72
CA LEU A 136 9.88 -9.03 7.39
C LEU A 136 10.13 -10.35 6.64
N HIS A 137 9.48 -10.50 5.49
CA HIS A 137 9.65 -11.67 4.62
C HIS A 137 10.69 -11.36 3.54
N ARG A 138 11.51 -12.36 3.20
CA ARG A 138 12.52 -12.30 2.14
C ARG A 138 12.50 -13.60 1.34
N LEU A 139 12.85 -13.52 0.08
CA LEU A 139 13.15 -14.69 -0.71
C LEU A 139 14.43 -15.35 -0.17
N ALA A 140 14.45 -16.67 -0.17
CA ALA A 140 15.60 -17.48 0.25
C ALA A 140 16.72 -17.42 -0.78
#